data_594bab81085bd589d59ed7b6e7558146
#
_entry.id   594bab81085bd589d59ed7b6e7558146
#
_cell.length_a   1.000
_cell.length_b   1.000
_cell.length_c   1.000
_cell.angle_alpha   90.00
_cell.angle_beta   90.00
_cell.angle_gamma   90.00
#
_symmetry.space_group_name_H-M   'P 1'
#
loop_
_entity.id
_entity.type
_entity.pdbx_description
1 polymer ?
#
loop_
_entity_poly.entity_id
_entity_poly.type
_entity_poly.pdbx_seq_one_letter_code
_entity_poly.pdbx_strand_id
1 'polypeptide(L)'
;SAPVALLEKLSMDESVRHQTALALIRQPALTESMIVSTCNRLEVYSTTTNFHQGVSDVVDVLHDMSGVPIDVLRDYLYVRYADAAAEHLMLVAAGLDSMVTGEQQIIGQVRTAYQYAANSGTVGPQLHGLVQAALRTGKRVHTETDIDNAGVSMVSFAFDEAVSQLGVKDESQPFAGHRALVIGAGAMASLAATHLGKQGIDELIMTNRTRERAERLAQHAREAGVEATVVDFDERTVVLSHV
;
A
#
# COMPACT_ATOMS: atom_id res chain seq x y z
N SER A 1 -15.65 0.38 6.79
CA SER A 1 -14.30 -0.11 6.45
C SER A 1 -14.08 -1.48 7.07
N ALA A 2 -13.30 -2.33 6.42
CA ALA A 2 -12.98 -3.65 6.93
C ALA A 2 -12.01 -3.56 8.13
N PRO A 3 -12.13 -4.44 9.16
CA PRO A 3 -11.16 -4.55 10.22
C PRO A 3 -9.76 -4.92 9.70
N VAL A 4 -8.70 -4.42 10.34
CA VAL A 4 -7.30 -4.73 9.96
C VAL A 4 -7.05 -6.23 9.91
N ALA A 5 -7.56 -6.99 10.88
CA ALA A 5 -7.42 -8.45 10.93
C ALA A 5 -8.04 -9.17 9.71
N LEU A 6 -9.08 -8.60 9.10
CA LEU A 6 -9.64 -9.13 7.85
C LEU A 6 -8.76 -8.79 6.65
N LEU A 7 -8.24 -7.56 6.57
CA LEU A 7 -7.31 -7.15 5.53
C LEU A 7 -6.01 -7.96 5.57
N GLU A 8 -5.51 -8.29 6.77
CA GLU A 8 -4.34 -9.17 6.92
C GLU A 8 -4.57 -10.57 6.36
N LYS A 9 -5.76 -11.16 6.61
CA LYS A 9 -6.13 -12.47 6.04
C LYS A 9 -6.27 -12.47 4.53
N LEU A 10 -6.67 -11.33 3.97
CA LEU A 10 -6.83 -11.11 2.53
C LEU A 10 -5.56 -10.55 1.87
N SER A 11 -4.53 -10.25 2.65
CA SER A 11 -3.25 -9.75 2.13
C SER A 11 -2.58 -10.81 1.27
N MET A 12 -2.12 -10.41 0.09
CA MET A 12 -1.55 -11.31 -0.90
C MET A 12 -0.10 -10.91 -1.20
N ASP A 13 0.81 -11.85 -1.01
CA ASP A 13 2.14 -11.74 -1.62
C ASP A 13 2.05 -11.92 -3.15
N GLU A 14 3.18 -11.82 -3.83
CA GLU A 14 3.26 -11.92 -5.29
C GLU A 14 2.75 -13.28 -5.81
N SER A 15 3.14 -14.37 -5.15
CA SER A 15 2.77 -15.74 -5.53
C SER A 15 1.27 -15.99 -5.37
N VAL A 16 0.73 -15.62 -4.22
CA VAL A 16 -0.71 -15.75 -3.91
C VAL A 16 -1.54 -14.90 -4.87
N ARG A 17 -1.12 -13.67 -5.14
CA ARG A 17 -1.80 -12.77 -6.10
C ARG A 17 -1.83 -13.35 -7.51
N HIS A 18 -0.71 -13.92 -7.97
CA HIS A 18 -0.64 -14.60 -9.27
C HIS A 18 -1.62 -15.77 -9.34
N GLN A 19 -1.62 -16.65 -8.33
CA GLN A 19 -2.51 -17.80 -8.27
C GLN A 19 -3.98 -17.37 -8.21
N THR A 20 -4.30 -16.35 -7.42
CA THR A 20 -5.67 -15.81 -7.31
C THR A 20 -6.14 -15.22 -8.64
N ALA A 21 -5.30 -14.44 -9.33
CA ALA A 21 -5.65 -13.87 -10.63
C ALA A 21 -5.93 -14.98 -11.68
N LEU A 22 -5.12 -16.03 -11.70
CA LEU A 22 -5.37 -17.20 -12.56
C LEU A 22 -6.63 -17.96 -12.17
N ALA A 23 -6.93 -18.10 -10.87
CA ALA A 23 -8.15 -18.73 -10.40
C ALA A 23 -9.40 -17.93 -10.84
N LEU A 24 -9.34 -16.60 -10.80
CA LEU A 24 -10.41 -15.73 -11.23
C LEU A 24 -10.74 -15.92 -12.72
N ILE A 25 -9.76 -15.87 -13.62
CA ILE A 25 -10.02 -16.00 -15.07
C ILE A 25 -10.40 -17.43 -15.50
N ARG A 26 -10.27 -18.42 -14.61
CA ARG A 26 -10.80 -19.78 -14.83
C ARG A 26 -12.29 -19.89 -14.54
N GLN A 27 -12.87 -18.90 -13.86
CA GLN A 27 -14.30 -18.87 -13.58
C GLN A 27 -15.09 -18.56 -14.85
N PRO A 28 -16.24 -19.21 -15.06
CA PRO A 28 -16.95 -19.14 -16.34
C PRO A 28 -17.50 -17.76 -16.68
N ALA A 29 -17.75 -16.91 -15.70
CA ALA A 29 -18.27 -15.56 -15.93
C ALA A 29 -17.17 -14.48 -16.06
N LEU A 30 -15.91 -14.77 -15.70
CA LEU A 30 -14.82 -13.80 -15.69
C LEU A 30 -13.90 -14.00 -16.89
N THR A 31 -13.54 -12.93 -17.58
CA THR A 31 -12.69 -12.97 -18.79
C THR A 31 -11.35 -12.28 -18.62
N GLU A 32 -11.29 -11.26 -17.76
CA GLU A 32 -10.06 -10.55 -17.40
C GLU A 32 -10.06 -10.29 -15.89
N SER A 33 -8.86 -10.21 -15.28
CA SER A 33 -8.73 -9.91 -13.86
C SER A 33 -7.41 -9.25 -13.52
N MET A 34 -7.47 -8.23 -12.64
CA MET A 34 -6.33 -7.56 -12.01
C MET A 34 -6.62 -7.37 -10.51
N ILE A 35 -5.63 -7.58 -9.67
CA ILE A 35 -5.75 -7.44 -8.22
C ILE A 35 -4.82 -6.33 -7.73
N VAL A 36 -5.39 -5.32 -7.08
CA VAL A 36 -4.67 -4.30 -6.32
C VAL A 36 -4.73 -4.65 -4.85
N SER A 37 -3.60 -5.06 -4.28
CA SER A 37 -3.48 -5.42 -2.86
C SER A 37 -2.41 -4.54 -2.21
N THR A 38 -2.82 -3.77 -1.20
CA THR A 38 -1.96 -2.88 -0.41
C THR A 38 -2.20 -3.12 1.08
N CYS A 39 -1.57 -2.34 1.95
CA CYS A 39 -1.84 -2.42 3.40
C CYS A 39 -3.27 -2.00 3.77
N ASN A 40 -3.93 -1.16 2.94
CA ASN A 40 -5.21 -0.54 3.27
C ASN A 40 -6.37 -0.97 2.36
N ARG A 41 -6.10 -1.72 1.28
CA ARG A 41 -7.13 -2.16 0.33
C ARG A 41 -6.80 -3.46 -0.36
N LEU A 42 -7.84 -4.22 -0.61
CA LEU A 42 -7.86 -5.30 -1.59
C LEU A 42 -8.96 -4.99 -2.60
N GLU A 43 -8.60 -4.86 -3.86
CA GLU A 43 -9.54 -4.60 -4.94
C GLU A 43 -9.31 -5.60 -6.08
N VAL A 44 -10.40 -6.17 -6.59
CA VAL A 44 -10.40 -7.05 -7.76
C VAL A 44 -11.13 -6.33 -8.89
N TYR A 45 -10.42 -6.07 -9.97
CA TYR A 45 -10.97 -5.52 -11.21
C TYR A 45 -11.11 -6.65 -12.21
N SER A 46 -12.31 -6.90 -12.66
CA SER A 46 -12.59 -8.00 -13.60
C SER A 46 -13.57 -7.55 -14.68
N THR A 47 -13.44 -8.15 -15.87
CA THR A 47 -14.48 -8.09 -16.87
C THR A 47 -15.34 -9.35 -16.78
N THR A 48 -16.65 -9.19 -16.90
CA THR A 48 -17.60 -10.30 -16.72
C THR A 48 -18.63 -10.34 -17.83
N THR A 49 -19.02 -11.53 -18.21
CA THR A 49 -20.13 -11.80 -19.14
C THR A 49 -21.48 -11.79 -18.45
N ASN A 50 -21.52 -12.01 -17.12
CA ASN A 50 -22.71 -11.99 -16.29
C ASN A 50 -22.39 -11.39 -14.93
N PHE A 51 -23.01 -10.26 -14.59
CA PHE A 51 -22.71 -9.49 -13.38
C PHE A 51 -22.90 -10.30 -12.09
N HIS A 52 -24.05 -10.90 -11.89
CA HIS A 52 -24.33 -11.62 -10.64
C HIS A 52 -23.44 -12.84 -10.46
N GLN A 53 -23.23 -13.59 -11.54
CA GLN A 53 -22.32 -14.74 -11.50
C GLN A 53 -20.87 -14.29 -11.28
N GLY A 54 -20.43 -13.24 -11.96
CA GLY A 54 -19.07 -12.71 -11.78
C GLY A 54 -18.81 -12.25 -10.35
N VAL A 55 -19.77 -11.60 -9.69
CA VAL A 55 -19.63 -11.24 -8.26
C VAL A 55 -19.52 -12.49 -7.39
N SER A 56 -20.35 -13.51 -7.64
CA SER A 56 -20.27 -14.78 -6.89
C SER A 56 -18.92 -15.46 -7.12
N ASP A 57 -18.46 -15.55 -8.35
CA ASP A 57 -17.18 -16.15 -8.72
C ASP A 57 -16.00 -15.47 -8.00
N VAL A 58 -16.00 -14.14 -7.91
CA VAL A 58 -14.96 -13.40 -7.17
C VAL A 58 -14.99 -13.73 -5.68
N VAL A 59 -16.18 -13.76 -5.07
CA VAL A 59 -16.34 -14.06 -3.64
C VAL A 59 -15.89 -15.49 -3.32
N ASP A 60 -16.25 -16.44 -4.17
CA ASP A 60 -15.89 -17.85 -4.00
C ASP A 60 -14.35 -18.03 -4.10
N VAL A 61 -13.71 -17.40 -5.09
CA VAL A 61 -12.24 -17.44 -5.22
C VAL A 61 -11.55 -16.79 -4.03
N LEU A 62 -12.05 -15.64 -3.53
CA LEU A 62 -11.48 -14.99 -2.34
C LEU A 62 -11.67 -15.86 -1.09
N HIS A 63 -12.81 -16.54 -0.95
CA HIS A 63 -13.04 -17.52 0.10
C HIS A 63 -12.01 -18.65 0.06
N ASP A 64 -11.87 -19.29 -1.09
CA ASP A 64 -10.97 -20.43 -1.29
C ASP A 64 -9.51 -20.06 -0.99
N MET A 65 -9.09 -18.86 -1.38
CA MET A 65 -7.71 -18.40 -1.23
C MET A 65 -7.37 -17.92 0.19
N SER A 66 -8.34 -17.36 0.93
CA SER A 66 -8.12 -16.75 2.23
C SER A 66 -8.63 -17.54 3.42
N GLY A 67 -9.56 -18.48 3.19
CA GLY A 67 -10.32 -19.19 4.22
C GLY A 67 -11.32 -18.29 4.98
N VAL A 68 -11.54 -17.06 4.53
CA VAL A 68 -12.53 -16.15 5.12
C VAL A 68 -13.92 -16.59 4.72
N PRO A 69 -14.87 -16.78 5.66
CA PRO A 69 -16.25 -17.19 5.33
C PRO A 69 -16.93 -16.22 4.35
N ILE A 70 -17.76 -16.77 3.45
CA ILE A 70 -18.43 -16.01 2.37
C ILE A 70 -19.34 -14.91 2.94
N ASP A 71 -20.07 -15.19 4.01
CA ASP A 71 -20.91 -14.23 4.71
C ASP A 71 -20.09 -13.05 5.24
N VAL A 72 -18.94 -13.30 5.87
CA VAL A 72 -18.02 -12.26 6.34
C VAL A 72 -17.48 -11.44 5.16
N LEU A 73 -17.09 -12.09 4.04
CA LEU A 73 -16.65 -11.36 2.85
C LEU A 73 -17.75 -10.42 2.35
N ARG A 74 -18.99 -10.91 2.24
CA ARG A 74 -20.13 -10.12 1.74
C ARG A 74 -20.47 -8.92 2.62
N ASP A 75 -20.26 -8.99 3.91
CA ASP A 75 -20.51 -7.88 4.84
C ASP A 75 -19.52 -6.71 4.66
N TYR A 76 -18.32 -6.99 4.14
CA TYR A 76 -17.25 -5.98 4.00
C TYR A 76 -16.89 -5.66 2.55
N LEU A 77 -17.35 -6.45 1.57
CA LEU A 77 -17.15 -6.15 0.16
C LEU A 77 -18.20 -5.16 -0.34
N TYR A 78 -17.78 -4.25 -1.17
CA TYR A 78 -18.66 -3.44 -2.01
C TYR A 78 -18.33 -3.68 -3.48
N VAL A 79 -19.32 -3.53 -4.33
CA VAL A 79 -19.19 -3.77 -5.77
C VAL A 79 -19.44 -2.48 -6.52
N ARG A 80 -18.52 -2.13 -7.42
CA ARG A 80 -18.67 -1.08 -8.41
C ARG A 80 -18.86 -1.71 -9.78
N TYR A 81 -19.72 -1.15 -10.62
CA TYR A 81 -20.05 -1.71 -11.92
C TYR A 81 -20.02 -0.64 -13.02
N ALA A 82 -19.60 -1.03 -14.22
CA ALA A 82 -19.51 -0.18 -15.41
C ALA A 82 -18.76 1.14 -15.14
N ASP A 83 -19.38 2.27 -15.40
CA ASP A 83 -18.75 3.60 -15.25
C ASP A 83 -18.28 3.87 -13.82
N ALA A 84 -19.03 3.41 -12.82
CA ALA A 84 -18.65 3.56 -11.42
C ALA A 84 -17.38 2.76 -11.06
N ALA A 85 -17.13 1.63 -11.71
CA ALA A 85 -15.88 0.89 -11.53
C ALA A 85 -14.71 1.61 -12.22
N ALA A 86 -14.93 2.18 -13.40
CA ALA A 86 -13.93 2.96 -14.11
C ALA A 86 -13.56 4.24 -13.34
N GLU A 87 -14.55 4.99 -12.88
CA GLU A 87 -14.37 6.17 -12.03
C GLU A 87 -13.58 5.82 -10.78
N HIS A 88 -13.94 4.74 -10.09
CA HIS A 88 -13.25 4.31 -8.89
C HIS A 88 -11.76 4.05 -9.13
N LEU A 89 -11.40 3.30 -10.18
CA LEU A 89 -9.99 3.06 -10.50
C LEU A 89 -9.23 4.37 -10.80
N MET A 90 -9.88 5.33 -11.45
CA MET A 90 -9.27 6.65 -11.70
C MET A 90 -9.05 7.42 -10.40
N LEU A 91 -10.03 7.43 -9.48
CA LEU A 91 -9.91 8.05 -8.16
C LEU A 91 -8.79 7.40 -7.33
N VAL A 92 -8.71 6.06 -7.34
CA VAL A 92 -7.63 5.31 -6.69
C VAL A 92 -6.28 5.67 -7.28
N ALA A 93 -6.12 5.63 -8.60
CA ALA A 93 -4.85 5.95 -9.27
C ALA A 93 -4.43 7.41 -9.07
N ALA A 94 -5.37 8.31 -8.83
CA ALA A 94 -5.12 9.72 -8.51
C ALA A 94 -4.82 9.97 -7.01
N GLY A 95 -4.93 8.94 -6.15
CA GLY A 95 -4.77 9.10 -4.71
C GLY A 95 -5.95 9.78 -4.00
N LEU A 96 -7.07 10.00 -4.71
CA LEU A 96 -8.25 10.68 -4.15
C LEU A 96 -9.10 9.78 -3.24
N ASP A 97 -8.92 8.46 -3.35
CA ASP A 97 -9.57 7.45 -2.48
C ASP A 97 -8.58 6.84 -1.47
N SER A 98 -7.44 7.47 -1.22
CA SER A 98 -6.47 7.07 -0.21
C SER A 98 -6.80 7.66 1.16
N MET A 99 -6.30 7.02 2.24
CA MET A 99 -6.45 7.55 3.62
C MET A 99 -5.87 8.96 3.74
N VAL A 100 -4.78 9.20 3.04
CA VAL A 100 -4.21 10.54 2.84
C VAL A 100 -4.43 10.91 1.38
N THR A 101 -5.30 11.89 1.15
CA THR A 101 -5.63 12.36 -0.19
C THR A 101 -4.37 12.84 -0.92
N GLY A 102 -4.15 12.35 -2.14
CA GLY A 102 -2.98 12.70 -2.95
C GLY A 102 -1.74 11.86 -2.67
N GLU A 103 -1.86 10.71 -1.98
CA GLU A 103 -0.74 9.80 -1.76
C GLU A 103 -0.15 9.32 -3.08
N GLN A 104 1.11 9.68 -3.36
CA GLN A 104 1.78 9.34 -4.62
C GLN A 104 2.13 7.85 -4.77
N GLN A 105 2.15 7.07 -3.69
CA GLN A 105 2.53 5.66 -3.75
C GLN A 105 1.51 4.81 -4.48
N ILE A 106 0.21 5.15 -4.39
CA ILE A 106 -0.87 4.33 -4.94
C ILE A 106 -0.80 4.20 -6.47
N ILE A 107 -0.41 5.24 -7.20
CA ILE A 107 -0.27 5.15 -8.66
C ILE A 107 0.83 4.14 -9.07
N GLY A 108 1.92 4.07 -8.29
CA GLY A 108 2.96 3.06 -8.44
C GLY A 108 2.44 1.65 -8.16
N GLN A 109 1.63 1.48 -7.12
CA GLN A 109 1.01 0.21 -6.74
C GLN A 109 0.01 -0.29 -7.80
N VAL A 110 -0.82 0.60 -8.35
CA VAL A 110 -1.73 0.28 -9.47
C VAL A 110 -0.94 -0.15 -10.72
N ARG A 111 0.14 0.57 -11.04
CA ARG A 111 1.02 0.21 -12.17
C ARG A 111 1.64 -1.17 -11.96
N THR A 112 2.16 -1.45 -10.78
CA THR A 112 2.75 -2.74 -10.44
C THR A 112 1.72 -3.86 -10.51
N ALA A 113 0.52 -3.65 -9.98
CA ALA A 113 -0.58 -4.62 -10.07
C ALA A 113 -0.94 -4.95 -11.52
N TYR A 114 -1.00 -3.92 -12.38
CA TYR A 114 -1.22 -4.11 -13.81
C TYR A 114 -0.09 -4.90 -14.48
N GLN A 115 1.17 -4.59 -14.18
CA GLN A 115 2.31 -5.30 -14.76
C GLN A 115 2.30 -6.79 -14.38
N TYR A 116 1.99 -7.12 -13.14
CA TYR A 116 1.82 -8.51 -12.69
C TYR A 116 0.70 -9.21 -13.44
N ALA A 117 -0.47 -8.59 -13.52
CA ALA A 117 -1.61 -9.16 -14.22
C ALA A 117 -1.35 -9.36 -15.72
N ALA A 118 -0.69 -8.40 -16.37
CA ALA A 118 -0.28 -8.51 -17.78
C ALA A 118 0.73 -9.65 -18.00
N ASN A 119 1.75 -9.77 -17.14
CA ASN A 119 2.74 -10.85 -17.20
C ASN A 119 2.12 -12.23 -16.92
N SER A 120 1.07 -12.27 -16.11
CA SER A 120 0.29 -13.49 -15.81
C SER A 120 -0.70 -13.86 -16.92
N GLY A 121 -0.87 -13.00 -17.94
CA GLY A 121 -1.84 -13.21 -19.01
C GLY A 121 -3.31 -13.09 -18.57
N THR A 122 -3.58 -12.41 -17.45
CA THR A 122 -4.92 -12.23 -16.90
C THR A 122 -5.59 -10.92 -17.32
N VAL A 123 -4.86 -10.03 -18.00
CA VAL A 123 -5.36 -8.75 -18.53
C VAL A 123 -5.56 -8.85 -20.04
N GLY A 124 -6.74 -8.49 -20.49
CA GLY A 124 -7.08 -8.35 -21.90
C GLY A 124 -7.29 -6.88 -22.30
N PRO A 125 -7.86 -6.62 -23.48
CA PRO A 125 -7.97 -5.27 -24.03
C PRO A 125 -8.79 -4.28 -23.18
N GLN A 126 -9.81 -4.78 -22.46
CA GLN A 126 -10.72 -3.93 -21.68
C GLN A 126 -10.02 -3.39 -20.43
N LEU A 127 -9.44 -4.29 -19.59
CA LEU A 127 -8.68 -3.85 -18.43
C LEU A 127 -7.41 -3.09 -18.81
N HIS A 128 -6.74 -3.49 -19.90
CA HIS A 128 -5.61 -2.72 -20.41
C HIS A 128 -6.00 -1.26 -20.70
N GLY A 129 -7.07 -1.04 -21.47
CA GLY A 129 -7.55 0.30 -21.81
C GLY A 129 -7.91 1.12 -20.57
N LEU A 130 -8.65 0.50 -19.63
CA LEU A 130 -9.06 1.13 -18.40
C LEU A 130 -7.87 1.53 -17.51
N VAL A 131 -6.94 0.61 -17.27
CA VAL A 131 -5.77 0.87 -16.43
C VAL A 131 -4.87 1.96 -17.04
N GLN A 132 -4.65 1.93 -18.37
CA GLN A 132 -3.89 2.97 -19.04
C GLN A 132 -4.57 4.35 -18.93
N ALA A 133 -5.89 4.40 -19.00
CA ALA A 133 -6.64 5.63 -18.76
C ALA A 133 -6.49 6.10 -17.31
N ALA A 134 -6.63 5.20 -16.32
CA ALA A 134 -6.49 5.53 -14.91
C ALA A 134 -5.07 6.04 -14.57
N LEU A 135 -4.03 5.39 -15.07
CA LEU A 135 -2.65 5.83 -14.86
C LEU A 135 -2.35 7.19 -15.51
N ARG A 136 -2.92 7.48 -16.70
CA ARG A 136 -2.82 8.81 -17.32
C ARG A 136 -3.56 9.85 -16.50
N THR A 137 -4.77 9.55 -16.03
CA THR A 137 -5.56 10.44 -15.17
C THR A 137 -4.82 10.75 -13.87
N GLY A 138 -4.33 9.73 -13.17
CA GLY A 138 -3.55 9.92 -11.95
C GLY A 138 -2.32 10.81 -12.19
N LYS A 139 -1.54 10.54 -13.25
CA LYS A 139 -0.41 11.40 -13.60
C LYS A 139 -0.82 12.85 -13.86
N ARG A 140 -1.92 13.08 -14.59
CA ARG A 140 -2.42 14.44 -14.87
C ARG A 140 -2.85 15.15 -13.60
N VAL A 141 -3.56 14.48 -12.69
CA VAL A 141 -3.95 15.05 -11.40
C VAL A 141 -2.73 15.55 -10.65
N HIS A 142 -1.66 14.75 -10.55
CA HIS A 142 -0.42 15.15 -9.86
C HIS A 142 0.37 16.25 -10.59
N THR A 143 0.25 16.37 -11.91
CA THR A 143 1.02 17.38 -12.68
C THR A 143 0.24 18.66 -12.99
N GLU A 144 -1.09 18.60 -13.00
CA GLU A 144 -1.97 19.71 -13.40
C GLU A 144 -2.70 20.35 -12.21
N THR A 145 -2.54 19.80 -10.98
CA THR A 145 -3.16 20.32 -9.76
C THR A 145 -2.15 20.39 -8.61
N ASP A 146 -2.48 21.13 -7.55
CA ASP A 146 -1.67 21.24 -6.33
C ASP A 146 -1.87 20.08 -5.35
N ILE A 147 -2.37 18.93 -5.80
CA ILE A 147 -2.70 17.79 -4.93
C ILE A 147 -1.46 17.26 -4.19
N ASP A 148 -0.28 17.38 -4.77
CA ASP A 148 0.97 16.98 -4.14
C ASP A 148 1.32 17.83 -2.91
N ASN A 149 0.88 19.08 -2.89
CA ASN A 149 1.00 19.97 -1.73
C ASN A 149 -0.07 19.68 -0.65
N ALA A 150 -1.21 19.13 -1.06
CA ALA A 150 -2.26 18.68 -0.15
C ALA A 150 -2.03 17.21 0.32
N GLY A 151 -1.28 16.43 -0.46
CA GLY A 151 -0.96 15.03 -0.22
C GLY A 151 0.19 14.85 0.74
N VAL A 152 -0.04 15.16 2.00
CA VAL A 152 0.88 14.75 3.08
C VAL A 152 0.90 13.23 3.09
N SER A 153 2.07 12.61 2.92
CA SER A 153 2.17 11.15 3.06
C SER A 153 1.72 10.75 4.47
N MET A 154 1.22 9.53 4.62
CA MET A 154 0.85 8.99 5.95
C MET A 154 2.00 9.13 6.96
N VAL A 155 3.24 9.03 6.49
CA VAL A 155 4.45 9.21 7.27
C VAL A 155 4.61 10.66 7.73
N SER A 156 4.42 11.65 6.84
CA SER A 156 4.51 13.06 7.22
C SER A 156 3.42 13.43 8.22
N PHE A 157 2.17 12.98 8.00
CA PHE A 157 1.08 13.21 8.95
C PHE A 157 1.38 12.61 10.33
N ALA A 158 1.93 11.37 10.37
CA ALA A 158 2.32 10.76 11.64
C ALA A 158 3.43 11.52 12.34
N PHE A 159 4.36 12.12 11.60
CA PHE A 159 5.43 12.94 12.16
C PHE A 159 4.94 14.31 12.63
N ASP A 160 4.03 14.95 11.91
CA ASP A 160 3.40 16.19 12.35
C ASP A 160 2.66 15.97 13.68
N GLU A 161 1.94 14.86 13.81
CA GLU A 161 1.31 14.46 15.07
C GLU A 161 2.35 14.20 16.16
N ALA A 162 3.44 13.47 15.87
CA ALA A 162 4.51 13.23 16.83
C ALA A 162 5.19 14.52 17.30
N VAL A 163 5.48 15.45 16.40
CA VAL A 163 6.03 16.79 16.72
C VAL A 163 5.08 17.55 17.64
N SER A 164 3.78 17.51 17.34
CA SER A 164 2.76 18.14 18.20
C SER A 164 2.75 17.55 19.61
N GLN A 165 2.86 16.22 19.73
CA GLN A 165 2.85 15.52 21.04
C GLN A 165 4.15 15.75 21.83
N LEU A 166 5.29 15.85 21.15
CA LEU A 166 6.59 16.09 21.78
C LEU A 166 6.79 17.54 22.27
N GLY A 167 5.92 18.46 21.82
CA GLY A 167 5.99 19.88 22.20
C GLY A 167 7.28 20.56 21.74
N VAL A 168 7.77 20.20 20.57
CA VAL A 168 9.03 20.67 19.98
C VAL A 168 8.99 22.17 19.73
N LYS A 169 10.10 22.87 20.08
CA LYS A 169 10.23 24.33 19.94
C LYS A 169 10.91 24.76 18.64
N ASP A 170 11.72 23.91 18.04
CA ASP A 170 12.42 24.19 16.79
C ASP A 170 11.76 23.46 15.63
N GLU A 171 10.98 24.19 14.84
CA GLU A 171 10.29 23.63 13.66
C GLU A 171 11.24 23.25 12.51
N SER A 172 12.51 23.71 12.53
CA SER A 172 13.47 23.40 11.47
C SER A 172 14.11 22.02 11.62
N GLN A 173 14.29 21.55 12.85
CA GLN A 173 14.81 20.22 13.19
C GLN A 173 14.02 19.60 14.36
N PRO A 174 12.77 19.24 14.13
CA PRO A 174 11.85 18.87 15.20
C PRO A 174 12.27 17.60 15.95
N PHE A 175 13.10 16.75 15.39
CA PHE A 175 13.56 15.53 16.02
C PHE A 175 15.02 15.59 16.52
N ALA A 176 15.65 16.77 16.53
CA ALA A 176 16.98 16.92 17.12
C ALA A 176 16.98 16.53 18.61
N GLY A 177 17.98 15.79 19.04
CA GLY A 177 18.07 15.24 20.39
C GLY A 177 17.24 13.99 20.62
N HIS A 178 16.56 13.47 19.61
CA HIS A 178 15.72 12.27 19.72
C HIS A 178 16.31 11.09 18.98
N ARG A 179 15.90 9.89 19.42
CA ARG A 179 16.16 8.61 18.75
C ARG A 179 14.86 7.99 18.30
N ALA A 180 14.87 7.23 17.22
CA ALA A 180 13.67 6.57 16.72
C ALA A 180 13.91 5.09 16.42
N LEU A 181 12.98 4.25 16.86
CA LEU A 181 12.95 2.83 16.50
C LEU A 181 12.09 2.62 15.25
N VAL A 182 12.70 2.12 14.17
CA VAL A 182 12.03 1.75 12.92
C VAL A 182 11.84 0.24 12.87
N ILE A 183 10.59 -0.21 12.98
CA ILE A 183 10.23 -1.63 12.93
C ILE A 183 9.76 -1.98 11.52
N GLY A 184 10.58 -2.74 10.81
CA GLY A 184 10.36 -3.11 9.40
C GLY A 184 11.41 -2.51 8.49
N ALA A 185 11.50 -3.03 7.25
CA ALA A 185 12.44 -2.57 6.23
C ALA A 185 11.79 -2.57 4.83
N GLY A 186 10.50 -2.24 4.77
CA GLY A 186 9.75 -2.04 3.53
C GLY A 186 9.78 -0.58 3.08
N ALA A 187 9.03 -0.27 2.01
CA ALA A 187 8.98 1.07 1.42
C ALA A 187 8.58 2.16 2.44
N MET A 188 7.61 1.89 3.31
CA MET A 188 7.19 2.84 4.35
C MET A 188 8.27 3.10 5.40
N ALA A 189 8.99 2.05 5.83
CA ALA A 189 10.11 2.19 6.75
C ALA A 189 11.25 3.02 6.13
N SER A 190 11.55 2.81 4.84
CA SER A 190 12.53 3.59 4.10
C SER A 190 12.13 5.06 3.99
N LEU A 191 10.86 5.32 3.69
CA LEU A 191 10.32 6.69 3.64
C LEU A 191 10.39 7.37 5.02
N ALA A 192 9.99 6.66 6.09
CA ALA A 192 10.05 7.16 7.46
C ALA A 192 11.49 7.50 7.86
N ALA A 193 12.45 6.61 7.62
CA ALA A 193 13.86 6.85 7.91
C ALA A 193 14.40 8.09 7.17
N THR A 194 14.02 8.25 5.90
CA THR A 194 14.42 9.43 5.10
C THR A 194 13.82 10.72 5.66
N HIS A 195 12.55 10.72 6.06
CA HIS A 195 11.90 11.88 6.65
C HIS A 195 12.51 12.25 8.01
N LEU A 196 12.70 11.27 8.89
CA LEU A 196 13.36 11.48 10.19
C LEU A 196 14.76 12.09 10.04
N GLY A 197 15.55 11.56 9.09
CA GLY A 197 16.86 12.10 8.78
C GLY A 197 16.82 13.56 8.33
N LYS A 198 15.87 13.93 7.47
CA LYS A 198 15.70 15.33 7.02
C LYS A 198 15.24 16.26 8.14
N GLN A 199 14.57 15.74 9.15
CA GLN A 199 14.02 16.48 10.28
C GLN A 199 14.93 16.46 11.52
N GLY A 200 16.18 16.01 11.36
CA GLY A 200 17.25 16.16 12.35
C GLY A 200 17.30 15.08 13.42
N ILE A 201 16.76 13.87 13.17
CA ILE A 201 16.89 12.77 14.14
C ILE A 201 18.36 12.45 14.42
N ASP A 202 18.73 12.24 15.68
CA ASP A 202 20.11 11.94 16.07
C ASP A 202 20.49 10.50 15.73
N GLU A 203 19.61 9.53 16.02
CA GLU A 203 19.88 8.11 15.76
C GLU A 203 18.62 7.37 15.29
N LEU A 204 18.81 6.52 14.30
CA LEU A 204 17.81 5.54 13.85
C LEU A 204 18.21 4.15 14.32
N ILE A 205 17.37 3.52 15.12
CA ILE A 205 17.51 2.12 15.50
C ILE A 205 16.57 1.31 14.63
N MET A 206 17.10 0.38 13.84
CA MET A 206 16.32 -0.37 12.86
C MET A 206 16.21 -1.84 13.23
N THR A 207 15.05 -2.41 13.04
CA THR A 207 14.83 -3.84 13.24
C THR A 207 13.87 -4.40 12.20
N ASN A 208 14.10 -5.64 11.79
CA ASN A 208 13.22 -6.36 10.86
C ASN A 208 13.37 -7.88 11.06
N ARG A 209 12.32 -8.64 10.79
CA ARG A 209 12.38 -10.12 10.86
C ARG A 209 13.51 -10.72 9.99
N THR A 210 13.80 -10.11 8.85
CA THR A 210 14.97 -10.41 8.02
C THR A 210 16.04 -9.36 8.28
N ARG A 211 17.06 -9.69 9.06
CA ARG A 211 18.11 -8.77 9.53
C ARG A 211 18.83 -8.06 8.37
N GLU A 212 19.12 -8.77 7.29
CA GLU A 212 19.81 -8.22 6.11
C GLU A 212 19.03 -7.07 5.45
N ARG A 213 17.70 -7.04 5.56
CA ARG A 213 16.87 -5.93 5.08
C ARG A 213 17.03 -4.70 5.97
N ALA A 214 17.09 -4.88 7.29
CA ALA A 214 17.33 -3.80 8.23
C ALA A 214 18.75 -3.23 8.04
N GLU A 215 19.75 -4.06 7.84
CA GLU A 215 21.14 -3.64 7.59
C GLU A 215 21.24 -2.77 6.31
N ARG A 216 20.57 -3.18 5.22
CA ARG A 216 20.54 -2.36 3.99
C ARG A 216 19.89 -1.02 4.21
N LEU A 217 18.78 -0.96 4.96
CA LEU A 217 18.11 0.29 5.26
C LEU A 217 18.99 1.19 6.15
N ALA A 218 19.64 0.63 7.17
CA ALA A 218 20.58 1.34 8.03
C ALA A 218 21.79 1.87 7.25
N GLN A 219 22.30 1.10 6.28
CA GLN A 219 23.38 1.53 5.42
C GLN A 219 22.97 2.77 4.59
N HIS A 220 21.79 2.76 3.98
CA HIS A 220 21.29 3.92 3.24
C HIS A 220 21.11 5.16 4.13
N ALA A 221 20.68 4.98 5.39
CA ALA A 221 20.57 6.10 6.34
C ALA A 221 21.94 6.69 6.68
N ARG A 222 22.95 5.84 6.92
CA ARG A 222 24.34 6.27 7.17
C ARG A 222 24.95 7.00 5.98
N GLU A 223 24.71 6.53 4.76
CA GLU A 223 25.14 7.18 3.52
C GLU A 223 24.49 8.57 3.34
N ALA A 224 23.29 8.76 3.89
CA ALA A 224 22.60 10.05 3.95
C ALA A 224 23.03 10.91 5.14
N GLY A 225 23.99 10.48 5.95
CA GLY A 225 24.53 11.25 7.08
C GLY A 225 23.77 11.10 8.39
N VAL A 226 22.89 10.10 8.52
CA VAL A 226 22.15 9.82 9.75
C VAL A 226 22.79 8.64 10.48
N GLU A 227 23.02 8.78 11.79
CA GLU A 227 23.48 7.66 12.60
C GLU A 227 22.42 6.56 12.63
N ALA A 228 22.80 5.32 12.34
CA ALA A 228 21.85 4.22 12.27
C ALA A 228 22.46 2.91 12.77
N THR A 229 21.76 2.24 13.67
CA THR A 229 22.10 0.94 14.23
C THR A 229 21.05 -0.11 13.92
N VAL A 230 21.41 -1.39 13.98
CA VAL A 230 20.49 -2.50 13.75
C VAL A 230 20.47 -3.41 14.97
N VAL A 231 19.26 -3.70 15.45
CA VAL A 231 19.05 -4.63 16.57
C VAL A 231 18.23 -5.83 16.11
N ASP A 232 18.34 -6.93 16.84
CA ASP A 232 17.57 -8.13 16.55
C ASP A 232 16.06 -7.90 16.77
N PHE A 233 15.24 -8.57 15.98
CA PHE A 233 13.79 -8.36 16.01
C PHE A 233 13.18 -8.64 17.38
N ASP A 234 13.75 -9.55 18.14
CA ASP A 234 13.29 -9.92 19.47
C ASP A 234 13.67 -8.88 20.55
N GLU A 235 14.65 -8.04 20.28
CA GLU A 235 15.07 -6.95 21.19
C GLU A 235 14.22 -5.68 21.08
N ARG A 236 13.32 -5.57 20.08
CA ARG A 236 12.51 -4.39 19.79
C ARG A 236 11.75 -3.84 21.01
N THR A 237 11.26 -4.70 21.88
CA THR A 237 10.49 -4.29 23.07
C THR A 237 11.38 -3.62 24.12
N VAL A 238 12.61 -4.11 24.27
CA VAL A 238 13.59 -3.53 25.19
C VAL A 238 14.05 -2.18 24.65
N VAL A 239 14.34 -2.10 23.34
CA VAL A 239 14.76 -0.87 22.69
C VAL A 239 13.67 0.21 22.75
N LEU A 240 12.40 -0.16 22.59
CA LEU A 240 11.27 0.77 22.65
C LEU A 240 11.17 1.53 23.99
N SER A 241 11.70 0.98 25.06
CA SER A 241 11.73 1.67 26.38
C SER A 241 12.87 2.69 26.52
N HIS A 242 13.73 2.82 25.49
CA HIS A 242 14.92 3.67 25.50
C HIS A 242 14.95 4.71 24.36
N VAL A 243 13.89 4.81 23.56
CA VAL A 243 13.73 5.75 22.45
C VAL A 243 12.64 6.77 22.74
#